data_44d985816fddd044d340ac51fc22aa3a
#
_entry.id   44d985816fddd044d340ac51fc22aa3a
#
_cell.length_a   1.000
_cell.length_b   1.000
_cell.length_c   1.000
_cell.angle_alpha   90.00
_cell.angle_beta   90.00
_cell.angle_gamma   90.00
#
_symmetry.space_group_name_H-M   'P 1'
#
loop_
_entity.id
_entity.type
_entity.pdbx_description
1 polymer ?
#
loop_
_entity_poly.entity_id
_entity_poly.type
_entity_poly.pdbx_seq_one_letter_code
_entity_poly.pdbx_strand_id
1 'polypeptide(L)'
;MHVTGLTLLILACIGLLATARVPGIGMESAVSRKRMPLQDLKNVHLQAASGASLSEGTSDVSSSIFNLAKVILGAGVLSLPSGIAAFSDSKNALLPATVLLVAMGIVSAYSFSSIGKACKIHSVGSFTTAWAASVGKGSAPFIATVITVKTFFACLACSIILGDSFSSIAKSTGLPKFMHDRSNMILLLSTCIITPLNLLKNKDLLKYTSMLGLGGVLYCAVFIAKRYMDGSYVEGGQFFQDIAVSHRPSFDTMKPGDKSPFAVFSLVAMIATAFVAHYSASRFWVDLKQRTTAKYNKVVTVAFSFSALMYGIIMYAGFLTFGGNSLGFILNNYSSNDVLATIA
;
A
#
# COMPACT_ATOMS: atom_id res chain seq x y z
N MET A 1 -26.95 -13.32 -8.53
CA MET A 1 -26.27 -13.27 -7.22
C MET A 1 -24.95 -12.48 -7.21
N HIS A 2 -24.41 -12.04 -8.36
CA HIS A 2 -23.15 -11.26 -8.41
C HIS A 2 -23.29 -9.76 -8.07
N VAL A 3 -24.49 -9.18 -8.17
CA VAL A 3 -24.70 -7.73 -7.99
C VAL A 3 -24.73 -7.31 -6.52
N THR A 4 -25.23 -8.17 -5.62
CA THR A 4 -25.33 -7.88 -4.18
C THR A 4 -23.98 -7.84 -3.48
N GLY A 5 -23.04 -8.69 -3.86
CA GLY A 5 -21.66 -8.69 -3.32
C GLY A 5 -20.90 -7.41 -3.68
N LEU A 6 -21.05 -6.95 -4.92
CA LEU A 6 -20.42 -5.72 -5.39
C LEU A 6 -21.00 -4.48 -4.69
N THR A 7 -22.32 -4.45 -4.46
CA THR A 7 -23.00 -3.32 -3.78
C THR A 7 -22.58 -3.23 -2.32
N LEU A 8 -22.44 -4.37 -1.62
CA LEU A 8 -21.96 -4.42 -0.24
C LEU A 8 -20.48 -4.09 -0.13
N LEU A 9 -19.67 -4.52 -1.10
CA LEU A 9 -18.26 -4.13 -1.21
C LEU A 9 -18.11 -2.62 -1.42
N ILE A 10 -18.95 -2.03 -2.26
CA ILE A 10 -19.01 -0.58 -2.48
C ILE A 10 -19.40 0.14 -1.19
N LEU A 11 -20.38 -0.36 -0.44
CA LEU A 11 -20.78 0.21 0.85
C LEU A 11 -19.68 0.09 1.91
N ALA A 12 -18.97 -1.04 1.98
CA ALA A 12 -17.80 -1.20 2.87
C ALA A 12 -16.66 -0.27 2.47
N CYS A 13 -16.38 -0.11 1.17
CA CYS A 13 -15.39 0.84 0.66
C CYS A 13 -15.81 2.30 0.89
N ILE A 14 -17.10 2.63 0.77
CA ILE A 14 -17.64 3.96 1.10
C ILE A 14 -17.52 4.20 2.60
N GLY A 15 -17.78 3.21 3.45
CA GLY A 15 -17.55 3.26 4.89
C GLY A 15 -16.08 3.51 5.24
N LEU A 16 -15.16 2.81 4.57
CA LEU A 16 -13.70 3.01 4.67
C LEU A 16 -13.26 4.40 4.19
N LEU A 17 -13.87 4.91 3.11
CA LEU A 17 -13.61 6.25 2.59
C LEU A 17 -14.19 7.34 3.51
N ALA A 18 -15.34 7.09 4.12
CA ALA A 18 -15.95 8.01 5.08
C ALA A 18 -15.15 8.08 6.40
N THR A 19 -14.47 6.99 6.77
CA THR A 19 -13.59 6.93 7.95
C THR A 19 -12.14 7.30 7.65
N ALA A 20 -11.70 7.18 6.41
CA ALA A 20 -10.48 7.82 5.93
C ALA A 20 -10.71 9.34 5.90
N ARG A 21 -10.80 9.94 7.08
CA ARG A 21 -10.81 11.40 7.23
C ARG A 21 -9.59 11.92 6.49
N VAL A 22 -9.80 12.44 5.29
CA VAL A 22 -8.87 13.37 4.69
C VAL A 22 -8.75 14.50 5.71
N PRO A 23 -7.59 14.70 6.35
CA PRO A 23 -7.45 15.78 7.32
C PRO A 23 -7.60 17.10 6.56
N GLY A 24 -8.71 17.76 6.71
CA GLY A 24 -8.99 19.03 6.04
C GLY A 24 -10.46 19.23 5.59
N ILE A 25 -11.28 18.19 5.60
CA ILE A 25 -12.73 18.35 5.44
C ILE A 25 -13.36 18.06 6.80
N GLY A 26 -13.43 19.07 7.64
CA GLY A 26 -14.18 19.06 8.87
C GLY A 26 -15.68 18.92 8.56
N MET A 27 -16.17 17.70 8.54
CA MET A 27 -17.59 17.43 8.77
C MET A 27 -17.77 17.23 10.27
N GLU A 28 -17.83 18.34 11.01
CA GLU A 28 -18.38 18.33 12.35
C GLU A 28 -19.87 18.00 12.26
N SER A 29 -20.21 16.95 12.98
CA SER A 29 -21.53 16.52 13.49
C SER A 29 -22.73 17.36 13.05
N ALA A 30 -23.52 16.77 12.19
CA ALA A 30 -24.91 17.17 11.97
C ALA A 30 -25.78 16.78 13.18
N VAL A 31 -25.65 17.48 14.28
CA VAL A 31 -26.66 17.58 15.34
C VAL A 31 -26.56 18.99 15.95
N SER A 32 -27.37 19.82 15.50
CA SER A 32 -27.92 21.10 15.96
C SER A 32 -27.97 22.12 14.83
N ARG A 33 -29.08 22.11 14.09
CA ARG A 33 -29.44 23.19 13.17
C ARG A 33 -29.80 24.45 13.99
N LYS A 34 -28.79 25.21 14.41
CA LYS A 34 -28.94 26.64 14.59
C LYS A 34 -28.32 27.28 13.35
N ARG A 35 -29.11 27.99 12.57
CA ARG A 35 -28.67 28.74 11.39
C ARG A 35 -27.57 29.70 11.83
N MET A 36 -26.33 29.41 11.50
CA MET A 36 -25.20 30.29 11.70
C MET A 36 -25.32 31.47 10.73
N PRO A 37 -25.12 32.72 11.15
CA PRO A 37 -25.17 33.87 10.26
C PRO A 37 -24.13 33.76 9.14
N LEU A 38 -24.47 34.22 7.93
CA LEU A 38 -23.59 34.18 6.74
C LEU A 38 -22.19 34.82 6.97
N GLN A 39 -22.06 35.66 7.97
CA GLN A 39 -20.83 36.33 8.39
C GLN A 39 -19.85 35.39 9.08
N ASP A 40 -20.38 34.40 9.84
CA ASP A 40 -19.56 33.38 10.50
C ASP A 40 -19.06 32.30 9.50
N LEU A 41 -19.83 32.01 8.46
CA LEU A 41 -19.37 31.13 7.36
C LEU A 41 -18.20 31.78 6.58
N LYS A 42 -18.21 33.08 6.35
CA LYS A 42 -17.08 33.80 5.77
C LYS A 42 -15.88 33.84 6.69
N ASN A 43 -16.07 33.94 8.01
CA ASN A 43 -15.00 33.93 8.99
C ASN A 43 -14.38 32.53 9.15
N VAL A 44 -15.17 31.45 9.08
CA VAL A 44 -14.67 30.07 9.04
C VAL A 44 -13.87 29.80 7.75
N HIS A 45 -14.33 30.32 6.60
CA HIS A 45 -13.55 30.25 5.35
C HIS A 45 -12.29 31.14 5.38
N LEU A 46 -12.32 32.29 6.06
CA LEU A 46 -11.16 33.17 6.25
C LEU A 46 -10.19 32.64 7.30
N GLN A 47 -10.66 31.95 8.35
CA GLN A 47 -9.78 31.26 9.31
C GLN A 47 -9.15 30.00 8.73
N ALA A 48 -9.79 29.32 7.79
CA ALA A 48 -9.17 28.25 7.01
C ALA A 48 -8.14 28.78 5.99
N ALA A 49 -8.23 30.05 5.61
CA ALA A 49 -7.33 30.72 4.65
C ALA A 49 -6.28 31.62 5.33
N SER A 50 -6.52 32.10 6.55
CA SER A 50 -5.54 32.85 7.35
C SER A 50 -4.74 31.84 8.19
N GLY A 51 -3.44 31.71 7.89
CA GLY A 51 -2.47 30.85 8.51
C GLY A 51 -2.64 30.62 10.01
N ALA A 52 -3.52 29.71 10.39
CA ALA A 52 -3.46 29.09 11.69
C ALA A 52 -2.07 28.45 11.78
N SER A 53 -1.24 28.95 12.68
CA SER A 53 0.09 28.38 12.95
C SER A 53 -0.08 26.87 13.13
N LEU A 54 0.47 26.10 12.21
CA LEU A 54 0.41 24.64 12.28
C LEU A 54 0.87 24.23 13.67
N SER A 55 0.03 23.54 14.43
CA SER A 55 0.37 23.05 15.77
C SER A 55 1.72 22.32 15.74
N GLU A 56 2.48 22.41 16.81
CA GLU A 56 3.76 21.71 16.90
C GLU A 56 3.55 20.19 16.78
N GLY A 57 4.32 19.55 15.89
CA GLY A 57 4.24 18.09 15.72
C GLY A 57 4.81 17.37 16.92
N THR A 58 4.34 16.15 17.17
CA THR A 58 4.70 15.34 18.34
C THR A 58 5.60 14.15 17.99
N SER A 59 5.75 13.82 16.70
CA SER A 59 6.50 12.64 16.24
C SER A 59 7.99 12.91 16.11
N ASP A 60 8.79 12.08 16.76
CA ASP A 60 10.25 12.08 16.59
C ASP A 60 10.66 11.53 15.20
N VAL A 61 11.90 11.81 14.79
CA VAL A 61 12.45 11.36 13.51
C VAL A 61 12.38 9.83 13.36
N SER A 62 12.77 9.08 14.39
CA SER A 62 12.74 7.60 14.36
C SER A 62 11.32 7.05 14.23
N SER A 63 10.37 7.59 14.99
CA SER A 63 8.96 7.21 14.89
C SER A 63 8.38 7.56 13.53
N SER A 64 8.76 8.72 12.97
CA SER A 64 8.34 9.13 11.63
C SER A 64 8.90 8.23 10.53
N ILE A 65 10.17 7.80 10.63
CA ILE A 65 10.78 6.82 9.70
C ILE A 65 9.99 5.52 9.72
N PHE A 66 9.76 4.96 10.90
CA PHE A 66 9.01 3.72 11.07
C PHE A 66 7.58 3.82 10.51
N ASN A 67 6.88 4.89 10.84
CA ASN A 67 5.52 5.12 10.38
C ASN A 67 5.46 5.33 8.86
N LEU A 68 6.43 6.03 8.27
CA LEU A 68 6.48 6.22 6.82
C LEU A 68 6.83 4.92 6.11
N ALA A 69 7.81 4.16 6.57
CA ALA A 69 8.14 2.85 6.03
C ALA A 69 6.91 1.92 6.03
N LYS A 70 6.13 1.91 7.12
CA LYS A 70 4.89 1.15 7.22
C LYS A 70 3.83 1.60 6.21
N VAL A 71 3.73 2.90 5.89
CA VAL A 71 2.80 3.41 4.88
C VAL A 71 3.23 3.01 3.47
N ILE A 72 4.53 2.95 3.21
CA ILE A 72 5.09 2.53 1.92
C ILE A 72 4.96 1.01 1.77
N LEU A 73 5.37 0.22 2.78
CA LEU A 73 5.37 -1.24 2.78
C LEU A 73 3.94 -1.78 2.95
N GLY A 74 3.19 -1.84 1.86
CA GLY A 74 1.87 -2.45 1.79
C GLY A 74 1.86 -3.82 1.10
N ALA A 75 0.71 -4.48 1.04
CA ALA A 75 0.54 -5.78 0.39
C ALA A 75 0.94 -5.80 -1.10
N GLY A 76 0.96 -4.64 -1.75
CA GLY A 76 1.39 -4.50 -3.16
C GLY A 76 2.83 -4.93 -3.42
N VAL A 77 3.69 -5.03 -2.40
CA VAL A 77 5.06 -5.54 -2.55
C VAL A 77 5.09 -7.01 -3.02
N LEU A 78 4.10 -7.80 -2.62
CA LEU A 78 3.99 -9.22 -2.97
C LEU A 78 3.62 -9.46 -4.43
N SER A 79 3.28 -8.41 -5.18
CA SER A 79 3.06 -8.49 -6.63
C SER A 79 4.31 -8.16 -7.48
N LEU A 80 5.37 -7.63 -6.88
CA LEU A 80 6.57 -7.22 -7.63
C LEU A 80 7.26 -8.34 -8.40
N PRO A 81 7.35 -9.59 -7.90
CA PRO A 81 7.92 -10.70 -8.68
C PRO A 81 7.18 -10.93 -10.00
N SER A 82 5.84 -10.84 -10.00
CA SER A 82 5.04 -10.98 -11.22
C SER A 82 5.25 -9.82 -12.22
N GLY A 83 5.66 -8.65 -11.73
CA GLY A 83 6.04 -7.54 -12.58
C GLY A 83 7.27 -7.86 -13.43
N ILE A 84 8.28 -8.54 -12.86
CA ILE A 84 9.42 -9.03 -13.63
C ILE A 84 8.97 -10.15 -14.58
N ALA A 85 8.17 -11.10 -14.09
CA ALA A 85 7.66 -12.21 -14.90
C ALA A 85 6.84 -11.73 -16.11
N ALA A 86 6.07 -10.65 -15.98
CA ALA A 86 5.38 -10.01 -17.07
C ALA A 86 6.35 -9.38 -18.09
N PHE A 87 7.48 -8.86 -17.61
CA PHE A 87 8.51 -8.24 -18.46
C PHE A 87 9.38 -9.28 -19.18
N SER A 88 9.81 -10.33 -18.46
CA SER A 88 10.63 -11.40 -19.04
C SER A 88 10.70 -12.61 -18.10
N ASP A 89 10.85 -13.81 -18.69
CA ASP A 89 11.13 -15.05 -17.95
C ASP A 89 12.64 -15.27 -17.72
N SER A 90 13.49 -14.46 -18.33
CA SER A 90 14.93 -14.56 -18.21
C SER A 90 15.46 -13.97 -16.89
N LYS A 91 16.42 -14.65 -16.27
CA LYS A 91 17.17 -14.12 -15.10
C LYS A 91 17.87 -12.78 -15.42
N ASN A 92 18.18 -12.51 -16.69
CA ASN A 92 18.76 -11.23 -17.13
C ASN A 92 17.81 -10.03 -16.93
N ALA A 93 16.52 -10.27 -16.72
CA ALA A 93 15.55 -9.22 -16.39
C ALA A 93 15.79 -8.57 -15.02
N LEU A 94 16.56 -9.22 -14.15
CA LEU A 94 16.86 -8.68 -12.81
C LEU A 94 17.64 -7.36 -12.86
N LEU A 95 18.60 -7.24 -13.77
CA LEU A 95 19.39 -6.00 -13.87
C LEU A 95 18.51 -4.79 -14.25
N PRO A 96 17.73 -4.81 -15.36
CA PRO A 96 16.84 -3.69 -15.67
C PRO A 96 15.77 -3.48 -14.58
N ALA A 97 15.25 -4.53 -13.95
CA ALA A 97 14.31 -4.40 -12.84
C ALA A 97 14.93 -3.68 -11.63
N THR A 98 16.22 -3.95 -11.33
CA THR A 98 16.98 -3.23 -10.29
C THR A 98 17.09 -1.75 -10.60
N VAL A 99 17.51 -1.45 -11.82
CA VAL A 99 17.67 -0.06 -12.25
C VAL A 99 16.34 0.69 -12.12
N LEU A 100 15.25 0.07 -12.57
CA LEU A 100 13.90 0.64 -12.45
C LEU A 100 13.48 0.82 -10.99
N LEU A 101 13.71 -0.18 -10.13
CA LEU A 101 13.39 -0.10 -8.70
C LEU A 101 14.11 1.06 -8.02
N VAL A 102 15.42 1.18 -8.25
CA VAL A 102 16.24 2.25 -7.66
C VAL A 102 15.84 3.62 -8.22
N ALA A 103 15.68 3.74 -9.55
CA ALA A 103 15.28 4.99 -10.19
C ALA A 103 13.90 5.46 -9.67
N MET A 104 12.91 4.57 -9.64
CA MET A 104 11.57 4.88 -9.14
C MET A 104 11.57 5.20 -7.65
N GLY A 105 12.39 4.53 -6.84
CA GLY A 105 12.58 4.84 -5.44
C GLY A 105 13.14 6.24 -5.22
N ILE A 106 14.16 6.65 -5.98
CA ILE A 106 14.76 7.98 -5.93
C ILE A 106 13.73 9.06 -6.34
N VAL A 107 13.06 8.86 -7.49
CA VAL A 107 12.04 9.80 -7.98
C VAL A 107 10.89 9.95 -6.97
N SER A 108 10.44 8.84 -6.38
CA SER A 108 9.38 8.85 -5.38
C SER A 108 9.81 9.54 -4.09
N ALA A 109 11.01 9.29 -3.59
CA ALA A 109 11.55 9.98 -2.42
C ALA A 109 11.71 11.48 -2.67
N TYR A 110 12.21 11.87 -3.84
CA TYR A 110 12.34 13.27 -4.22
C TYR A 110 10.97 13.97 -4.31
N SER A 111 10.00 13.34 -4.96
CA SER A 111 8.64 13.87 -5.09
C SER A 111 7.97 14.02 -3.72
N PHE A 112 8.11 13.01 -2.86
CA PHE A 112 7.60 13.05 -1.48
C PHE A 112 8.23 14.19 -0.69
N SER A 113 9.56 14.36 -0.78
CA SER A 113 10.30 15.47 -0.15
C SER A 113 9.83 16.83 -0.68
N SER A 114 9.57 16.94 -1.98
CA SER A 114 9.12 18.18 -2.61
C SER A 114 7.75 18.63 -2.12
N ILE A 115 6.84 17.69 -1.85
CA ILE A 115 5.53 17.98 -1.23
C ILE A 115 5.71 18.57 0.17
N GLY A 116 6.61 18.00 1.00
CA GLY A 116 6.92 18.55 2.31
C GLY A 116 7.51 19.98 2.25
N LYS A 117 8.37 20.24 1.25
CA LYS A 117 8.89 21.60 1.01
C LYS A 117 7.79 22.57 0.60
N ALA A 118 6.85 22.15 -0.25
CA ALA A 118 5.69 22.96 -0.61
C ALA A 118 4.82 23.30 0.61
N CYS A 119 4.57 22.31 1.49
CA CYS A 119 3.87 22.52 2.75
C CYS A 119 4.57 23.55 3.64
N LYS A 120 5.93 23.53 3.69
CA LYS A 120 6.72 24.52 4.43
C LYS A 120 6.57 25.92 3.84
N ILE A 121 6.76 26.06 2.52
CA ILE A 121 6.75 27.37 1.84
C ILE A 121 5.39 28.07 2.01
N HIS A 122 4.31 27.31 1.84
CA HIS A 122 2.95 27.85 1.88
C HIS A 122 2.30 27.78 3.28
N SER A 123 3.01 27.26 4.29
CA SER A 123 2.51 27.09 5.67
C SER A 123 1.19 26.32 5.74
N VAL A 124 1.04 25.27 4.93
CA VAL A 124 -0.18 24.45 4.81
C VAL A 124 0.03 23.01 5.30
N GLY A 125 -1.04 22.40 5.82
CA GLY A 125 -0.98 21.09 6.47
C GLY A 125 -1.60 19.94 5.67
N SER A 126 -2.19 20.17 4.49
CA SER A 126 -2.78 19.13 3.68
C SER A 126 -2.23 19.09 2.26
N PHE A 127 -2.29 17.91 1.62
CA PHE A 127 -1.82 17.74 0.25
C PHE A 127 -2.61 18.61 -0.74
N THR A 128 -3.94 18.64 -0.61
CA THR A 128 -4.81 19.43 -1.48
C THR A 128 -4.61 20.94 -1.33
N THR A 129 -4.37 21.42 -0.10
CA THR A 129 -4.06 22.84 0.13
C THR A 129 -2.66 23.22 -0.37
N ALA A 130 -1.67 22.33 -0.22
CA ALA A 130 -0.34 22.52 -0.78
C ALA A 130 -0.39 22.59 -2.32
N TRP A 131 -1.17 21.71 -2.96
CA TRP A 131 -1.39 21.74 -4.40
C TRP A 131 -2.10 23.03 -4.83
N ALA A 132 -3.18 23.41 -4.16
CA ALA A 132 -3.92 24.61 -4.47
C ALA A 132 -3.05 25.90 -4.37
N ALA A 133 -2.13 25.92 -3.41
CA ALA A 133 -1.21 27.03 -3.23
C ALA A 133 -0.06 27.05 -4.25
N SER A 134 0.41 25.87 -4.71
CA SER A 134 1.56 25.75 -5.62
C SER A 134 1.17 25.77 -7.10
N VAL A 135 0.06 25.15 -7.47
CA VAL A 135 -0.35 24.93 -8.88
C VAL A 135 -1.59 25.78 -9.23
N GLY A 136 -2.49 25.93 -8.28
CA GLY A 136 -3.70 26.74 -8.45
C GLY A 136 -4.95 26.09 -7.86
N LYS A 137 -5.86 26.92 -7.37
CA LYS A 137 -7.09 26.49 -6.71
C LYS A 137 -8.04 25.73 -7.64
N GLY A 138 -8.06 26.08 -8.94
CA GLY A 138 -8.95 25.45 -9.93
C GLY A 138 -8.65 23.98 -10.18
N SER A 139 -7.39 23.53 -10.00
CA SER A 139 -6.98 22.12 -10.20
C SER A 139 -7.04 21.27 -8.92
N ALA A 140 -7.28 21.88 -7.75
CA ALA A 140 -7.34 21.15 -6.47
C ALA A 140 -8.45 20.07 -6.41
N PRO A 141 -9.65 20.27 -6.94
CA PRO A 141 -10.68 19.22 -7.00
C PRO A 141 -10.24 18.01 -7.81
N PHE A 142 -9.51 18.21 -8.90
CA PHE A 142 -8.97 17.11 -9.72
C PHE A 142 -8.04 16.20 -8.89
N ILE A 143 -7.11 16.79 -8.15
CA ILE A 143 -6.21 16.02 -7.27
C ILE A 143 -6.98 15.29 -6.16
N ALA A 144 -7.97 15.93 -5.55
CA ALA A 144 -8.83 15.28 -4.56
C ALA A 144 -9.55 14.06 -5.14
N THR A 145 -10.09 14.18 -6.36
CA THR A 145 -10.72 13.08 -7.07
C THR A 145 -9.74 11.95 -7.37
N VAL A 146 -8.53 12.26 -7.88
CA VAL A 146 -7.50 11.25 -8.16
C VAL A 146 -7.13 10.47 -6.90
N ILE A 147 -6.92 11.15 -5.76
CA ILE A 147 -6.61 10.50 -4.48
C ILE A 147 -7.77 9.61 -4.03
N THR A 148 -9.02 10.06 -4.17
CA THR A 148 -10.21 9.30 -3.80
C THR A 148 -10.35 8.03 -4.64
N VAL A 149 -10.25 8.15 -5.96
CA VAL A 149 -10.30 7.02 -6.90
C VAL A 149 -9.19 6.02 -6.62
N LYS A 150 -7.95 6.50 -6.44
CA LYS A 150 -6.80 5.66 -6.08
C LYS A 150 -7.04 4.90 -4.78
N THR A 151 -7.56 5.58 -3.76
CA THR A 151 -7.82 4.95 -2.46
C THR A 151 -8.92 3.91 -2.55
N PHE A 152 -9.97 4.18 -3.32
CA PHE A 152 -11.05 3.22 -3.61
C PHE A 152 -10.51 1.92 -4.22
N PHE A 153 -9.71 2.02 -5.28
CA PHE A 153 -9.13 0.83 -5.92
C PHE A 153 -8.12 0.12 -5.01
N ALA A 154 -7.39 0.83 -4.17
CA ALA A 154 -6.51 0.22 -3.18
C ALA A 154 -7.29 -0.59 -2.14
N CYS A 155 -8.42 -0.06 -1.63
CA CYS A 155 -9.31 -0.79 -0.73
C CYS A 155 -9.89 -2.04 -1.40
N LEU A 156 -10.30 -1.92 -2.67
CA LEU A 156 -10.80 -3.04 -3.45
C LEU A 156 -9.75 -4.16 -3.58
N ALA A 157 -8.53 -3.80 -3.95
CA ALA A 157 -7.41 -4.76 -4.05
C ALA A 157 -7.12 -5.45 -2.71
N CYS A 158 -7.08 -4.69 -1.60
CA CYS A 158 -6.89 -5.26 -0.27
C CYS A 158 -8.04 -6.22 0.11
N SER A 159 -9.28 -5.89 -0.22
CA SER A 159 -10.44 -6.76 0.05
C SER A 159 -10.34 -8.09 -0.71
N ILE A 160 -9.84 -8.05 -1.95
CA ILE A 160 -9.59 -9.24 -2.78
C ILE A 160 -8.55 -10.13 -2.11
N ILE A 161 -7.40 -9.57 -1.72
CA ILE A 161 -6.31 -10.30 -1.08
C ILE A 161 -6.78 -10.93 0.24
N LEU A 162 -7.49 -10.18 1.08
CA LEU A 162 -8.05 -10.68 2.33
C LEU A 162 -9.03 -11.83 2.08
N GLY A 163 -9.91 -11.68 1.09
CA GLY A 163 -10.86 -12.73 0.72
C GLY A 163 -10.19 -14.01 0.28
N ASP A 164 -9.17 -13.91 -0.56
CA ASP A 164 -8.41 -15.07 -1.06
C ASP A 164 -7.61 -15.75 0.08
N SER A 165 -6.90 -14.97 0.88
CA SER A 165 -6.08 -15.50 1.97
C SER A 165 -6.93 -16.19 3.04
N PHE A 166 -7.97 -15.53 3.56
CA PHE A 166 -8.79 -16.09 4.62
C PHE A 166 -9.69 -17.25 4.14
N SER A 167 -10.16 -17.25 2.89
CA SER A 167 -10.88 -18.39 2.34
C SER A 167 -9.98 -19.62 2.17
N SER A 168 -8.70 -19.40 1.81
CA SER A 168 -7.70 -20.47 1.74
C SER A 168 -7.42 -21.07 3.13
N ILE A 169 -7.22 -20.22 4.15
CA ILE A 169 -7.05 -20.66 5.54
C ILE A 169 -8.30 -21.40 6.03
N ALA A 170 -9.50 -20.92 5.73
CA ALA A 170 -10.74 -21.58 6.12
C ALA A 170 -10.87 -22.99 5.52
N LYS A 171 -10.41 -23.18 4.28
CA LYS A 171 -10.35 -24.51 3.64
C LYS A 171 -9.36 -25.43 4.34
N SER A 172 -8.17 -24.97 4.66
CA SER A 172 -7.11 -25.78 5.29
C SER A 172 -7.44 -26.14 6.75
N THR A 173 -8.18 -25.30 7.45
CA THR A 173 -8.56 -25.52 8.86
C THR A 173 -9.89 -26.24 9.05
N GLY A 174 -10.58 -26.63 7.95
CA GLY A 174 -11.85 -27.35 8.02
C GLY A 174 -13.03 -26.53 8.54
N LEU A 175 -12.97 -25.18 8.42
CA LEU A 175 -14.07 -24.30 8.78
C LEU A 175 -15.31 -24.54 7.89
N PRO A 176 -16.50 -24.05 8.28
CA PRO A 176 -17.74 -24.28 7.52
C PRO A 176 -17.64 -23.88 6.05
N LYS A 177 -18.26 -24.68 5.16
CA LYS A 177 -18.17 -24.51 3.69
C LYS A 177 -18.53 -23.12 3.19
N PHE A 178 -19.42 -22.37 3.88
CA PHE A 178 -19.78 -21.01 3.47
C PHE A 178 -18.58 -20.04 3.56
N MET A 179 -17.59 -20.31 4.43
CA MET A 179 -16.37 -19.53 4.59
C MET A 179 -15.31 -19.87 3.53
N HIS A 180 -15.50 -20.93 2.76
CA HIS A 180 -14.61 -21.31 1.67
C HIS A 180 -14.82 -20.46 0.42
N ASP A 181 -15.97 -19.79 0.30
CA ASP A 181 -16.24 -18.85 -0.78
C ASP A 181 -15.65 -17.48 -0.46
N ARG A 182 -14.86 -16.97 -1.39
CA ARG A 182 -14.20 -15.66 -1.32
C ARG A 182 -15.17 -14.52 -1.02
N SER A 183 -16.34 -14.50 -1.69
CA SER A 183 -17.32 -13.43 -1.53
C SER A 183 -17.90 -13.40 -0.12
N ASN A 184 -18.22 -14.57 0.43
CA ASN A 184 -18.74 -14.70 1.78
C ASN A 184 -17.69 -14.32 2.82
N MET A 185 -16.43 -14.70 2.59
CA MET A 185 -15.31 -14.33 3.46
C MET A 185 -15.08 -12.82 3.48
N ILE A 186 -15.08 -12.15 2.31
CA ILE A 186 -14.98 -10.69 2.22
C ILE A 186 -16.11 -10.02 3.01
N LEU A 187 -17.35 -10.50 2.84
CA LEU A 187 -18.51 -9.97 3.55
C LEU A 187 -18.35 -10.10 5.07
N LEU A 188 -17.97 -11.29 5.54
CA LEU A 188 -17.77 -11.58 6.95
C LEU A 188 -16.66 -10.71 7.56
N LEU A 189 -15.50 -10.61 6.92
CA LEU A 189 -14.39 -9.78 7.38
C LEU A 189 -14.75 -8.30 7.38
N SER A 190 -15.43 -7.83 6.34
CA SER A 190 -15.84 -6.42 6.22
C SER A 190 -16.84 -6.03 7.30
N THR A 191 -17.83 -6.87 7.59
CA THR A 191 -18.89 -6.56 8.56
C THR A 191 -18.46 -6.79 10.01
N CYS A 192 -17.77 -7.91 10.31
CA CYS A 192 -17.45 -8.31 11.67
C CYS A 192 -16.13 -7.74 12.19
N ILE A 193 -15.18 -7.42 11.33
CA ILE A 193 -13.84 -6.97 11.73
C ILE A 193 -13.58 -5.54 11.28
N ILE A 194 -13.64 -5.28 9.96
CA ILE A 194 -13.21 -3.99 9.41
C ILE A 194 -14.15 -2.86 9.84
N THR A 195 -15.46 -3.07 9.76
CA THR A 195 -16.45 -2.05 10.14
C THR A 195 -16.36 -1.68 11.63
N PRO A 196 -16.36 -2.60 12.59
CA PRO A 196 -16.16 -2.25 14.00
C PRO A 196 -14.84 -1.53 14.27
N LEU A 197 -13.73 -1.99 13.68
CA LEU A 197 -12.42 -1.33 13.82
C LEU A 197 -12.45 0.12 13.31
N ASN A 198 -13.16 0.39 12.22
CA ASN A 198 -13.30 1.75 11.67
C ASN A 198 -14.19 2.64 12.54
N LEU A 199 -15.14 2.09 13.29
CA LEU A 199 -16.00 2.83 14.20
C LEU A 199 -15.33 3.17 15.53
N LEU A 200 -14.20 2.52 15.87
CA LEU A 200 -13.47 2.80 17.10
C LEU A 200 -12.90 4.22 17.09
N LYS A 201 -13.29 4.99 18.08
CA LYS A 201 -12.76 6.35 18.31
C LYS A 201 -11.31 6.33 18.84
N ASN A 202 -10.92 5.26 19.53
CA ASN A 202 -9.58 5.12 20.10
C ASN A 202 -8.59 4.62 19.05
N LYS A 203 -7.60 5.45 18.73
CA LYS A 203 -6.56 5.16 17.71
C LYS A 203 -5.43 4.26 18.25
N ASP A 204 -5.38 3.99 19.55
CA ASP A 204 -4.28 3.21 20.14
C ASP A 204 -4.33 1.75 19.67
N LEU A 205 -5.53 1.17 19.53
CA LEU A 205 -5.71 -0.17 18.97
C LEU A 205 -5.20 -0.27 17.51
N LEU A 206 -5.39 0.80 16.71
CA LEU A 206 -4.87 0.84 15.34
C LEU A 206 -3.32 0.86 15.28
N LYS A 207 -2.66 1.31 16.35
CA LYS A 207 -1.19 1.27 16.44
C LYS A 207 -0.68 -0.17 16.49
N TYR A 208 -1.30 -1.03 17.29
CA TYR A 208 -0.92 -2.45 17.40
C TYR A 208 -1.18 -3.23 16.11
N THR A 209 -2.35 -3.06 15.49
CA THR A 209 -2.65 -3.69 14.19
C THR A 209 -1.69 -3.24 13.08
N SER A 210 -1.27 -1.99 13.13
CA SER A 210 -0.29 -1.45 12.20
C SER A 210 1.12 -2.02 12.40
N MET A 211 1.53 -2.30 13.64
CA MET A 211 2.81 -2.97 13.94
C MET A 211 2.77 -4.42 13.46
N LEU A 212 1.64 -5.11 13.67
CA LEU A 212 1.44 -6.47 13.16
C LEU A 212 1.56 -6.53 11.64
N GLY A 213 0.96 -5.57 10.92
CA GLY A 213 1.05 -5.50 9.46
C GLY A 213 2.49 -5.34 8.94
N LEU A 214 3.31 -4.47 9.57
CA LEU A 214 4.72 -4.36 9.19
C LEU A 214 5.48 -5.65 9.53
N GLY A 215 5.21 -6.28 10.68
CA GLY A 215 5.76 -7.56 11.06
C GLY A 215 5.45 -8.65 10.03
N GLY A 216 4.21 -8.68 9.52
CA GLY A 216 3.80 -9.60 8.45
C GLY A 216 4.61 -9.42 7.16
N VAL A 217 4.79 -8.18 6.69
CA VAL A 217 5.60 -7.92 5.49
C VAL A 217 7.06 -8.31 5.69
N LEU A 218 7.63 -8.04 6.87
CA LEU A 218 9.00 -8.48 7.20
C LEU A 218 9.10 -10.01 7.24
N TYR A 219 8.13 -10.66 7.83
CA TYR A 219 8.04 -12.13 7.84
C TYR A 219 7.99 -12.70 6.43
N CYS A 220 7.12 -12.17 5.56
CA CYS A 220 7.04 -12.57 4.16
C CYS A 220 8.38 -12.41 3.44
N ALA A 221 9.08 -11.29 3.65
CA ALA A 221 10.39 -11.06 3.03
C ALA A 221 11.42 -12.11 3.48
N VAL A 222 11.48 -12.41 4.78
CA VAL A 222 12.39 -13.42 5.34
C VAL A 222 12.01 -14.82 4.86
N PHE A 223 10.73 -15.15 4.87
CA PHE A 223 10.20 -16.43 4.39
C PHE A 223 10.54 -16.67 2.92
N ILE A 224 10.22 -15.71 2.04
CA ILE A 224 10.48 -15.81 0.60
C ILE A 224 11.98 -15.95 0.33
N ALA A 225 12.81 -15.13 1.00
CA ALA A 225 14.27 -15.21 0.88
C ALA A 225 14.81 -16.58 1.36
N LYS A 226 14.30 -17.09 2.49
CA LYS A 226 14.69 -18.42 3.02
C LYS A 226 14.35 -19.51 2.01
N ARG A 227 13.12 -19.52 1.45
CA ARG A 227 12.70 -20.56 0.50
C ARG A 227 13.46 -20.52 -0.82
N TYR A 228 13.88 -19.34 -1.25
CA TYR A 228 14.83 -19.21 -2.34
C TYR A 228 16.19 -19.80 -2.01
N MET A 229 16.73 -19.52 -0.80
CA MET A 229 18.07 -19.96 -0.38
C MET A 229 18.15 -21.46 -0.12
N ASP A 230 17.12 -22.06 0.47
CA ASP A 230 17.07 -23.51 0.78
C ASP A 230 16.69 -24.38 -0.44
N GLY A 231 16.29 -23.78 -1.56
CA GLY A 231 15.96 -24.51 -2.78
C GLY A 231 14.72 -25.39 -2.67
N SER A 232 13.85 -25.16 -1.71
CA SER A 232 12.68 -26.02 -1.43
C SER A 232 11.71 -26.14 -2.60
N TYR A 233 11.73 -25.20 -3.54
CA TYR A 233 10.82 -25.13 -4.69
C TYR A 233 11.49 -25.38 -6.05
N VAL A 234 12.80 -25.64 -6.11
CA VAL A 234 13.48 -26.06 -7.33
C VAL A 234 13.24 -27.54 -7.60
N GLU A 235 13.55 -28.01 -8.81
CA GLU A 235 13.44 -29.41 -9.17
C GLU A 235 14.20 -30.31 -8.19
N GLY A 236 13.50 -31.30 -7.61
CA GLY A 236 14.02 -32.14 -6.52
C GLY A 236 13.88 -31.53 -5.11
N GLY A 237 13.43 -30.31 -4.96
CA GLY A 237 13.16 -29.68 -3.66
C GLY A 237 11.91 -30.23 -2.97
N GLN A 238 11.82 -29.99 -1.65
CA GLN A 238 10.81 -30.58 -0.76
C GLN A 238 9.37 -30.31 -1.21
N PHE A 239 9.05 -29.12 -1.72
CA PHE A 239 7.69 -28.72 -2.09
C PHE A 239 7.45 -28.65 -3.59
N PHE A 240 8.42 -29.06 -4.42
CA PHE A 240 8.32 -28.95 -5.87
C PHE A 240 7.15 -29.78 -6.44
N GLN A 241 6.88 -30.95 -5.86
CA GLN A 241 5.78 -31.81 -6.31
C GLN A 241 4.42 -31.38 -5.78
N ASP A 242 4.39 -30.62 -4.69
CA ASP A 242 3.16 -30.17 -4.03
C ASP A 242 2.49 -29.00 -4.72
N ILE A 243 3.22 -28.27 -5.58
CA ILE A 243 2.70 -27.14 -6.32
C ILE A 243 2.20 -27.56 -7.71
N ALA A 244 1.14 -26.89 -8.18
CA ALA A 244 0.61 -27.10 -9.52
C ALA A 244 1.69 -26.90 -10.59
N VAL A 245 1.64 -27.66 -11.68
CA VAL A 245 2.61 -27.57 -12.78
C VAL A 245 2.74 -26.14 -13.32
N SER A 246 1.62 -25.39 -13.38
CA SER A 246 1.57 -24.00 -13.80
C SER A 246 2.27 -23.03 -12.84
N HIS A 247 2.58 -23.45 -11.61
CA HIS A 247 3.26 -22.62 -10.60
C HIS A 247 4.74 -23.01 -10.42
N ARG A 248 5.19 -24.09 -11.10
CA ARG A 248 6.59 -24.52 -11.02
C ARG A 248 7.54 -23.51 -11.65
N PRO A 249 8.79 -23.44 -11.20
CA PRO A 249 9.79 -22.55 -11.76
C PRO A 249 9.86 -22.63 -13.28
N SER A 250 9.78 -21.49 -13.94
CA SER A 250 9.92 -21.40 -15.40
C SER A 250 10.88 -20.27 -15.73
N PHE A 251 11.98 -20.63 -16.41
CA PHE A 251 12.98 -19.68 -16.87
C PHE A 251 13.27 -19.92 -18.34
N ASP A 252 13.27 -18.85 -19.13
CA ASP A 252 13.62 -18.89 -20.55
C ASP A 252 14.97 -18.17 -20.78
N THR A 253 15.60 -18.49 -21.89
CA THR A 253 16.81 -17.83 -22.38
C THR A 253 16.50 -16.56 -23.20
N MET A 254 15.22 -16.26 -23.43
CA MET A 254 14.78 -15.06 -24.17
C MET A 254 15.32 -13.76 -23.56
N LYS A 255 15.61 -12.80 -24.43
CA LYS A 255 16.06 -11.47 -23.96
C LYS A 255 14.92 -10.73 -23.28
N PRO A 256 15.22 -9.91 -22.24
CA PRO A 256 14.22 -9.05 -21.64
C PRO A 256 13.55 -8.15 -22.71
N GLY A 257 12.21 -8.17 -22.73
CA GLY A 257 11.41 -7.39 -23.69
C GLY A 257 10.91 -8.17 -24.90
N ASP A 258 11.34 -9.41 -25.13
CA ASP A 258 10.88 -10.22 -26.28
C ASP A 258 9.39 -10.62 -26.17
N LYS A 259 8.83 -10.67 -24.94
CA LYS A 259 7.41 -10.96 -24.74
C LYS A 259 6.48 -9.87 -25.31
N SER A 260 6.79 -8.61 -25.05
CA SER A 260 6.07 -7.44 -25.57
C SER A 260 6.87 -6.17 -25.27
N PRO A 261 6.96 -5.23 -26.23
CA PRO A 261 7.62 -3.94 -26.00
C PRO A 261 6.92 -3.11 -24.89
N PHE A 262 5.65 -3.40 -24.62
CA PHE A 262 4.86 -2.74 -23.55
C PHE A 262 5.00 -3.39 -22.18
N ALA A 263 5.62 -4.55 -22.07
CA ALA A 263 5.74 -5.28 -20.80
C ALA A 263 6.54 -4.50 -19.73
N VAL A 264 7.50 -3.67 -20.16
CA VAL A 264 8.23 -2.77 -19.26
C VAL A 264 7.30 -1.79 -18.52
N PHE A 265 6.23 -1.32 -19.17
CA PHE A 265 5.27 -0.40 -18.53
C PHE A 265 4.51 -1.08 -17.41
N SER A 266 4.24 -2.39 -17.51
CA SER A 266 3.64 -3.17 -16.42
C SER A 266 4.55 -3.20 -15.19
N LEU A 267 5.83 -3.51 -15.38
CA LEU A 267 6.83 -3.49 -14.29
C LEU A 267 6.97 -2.10 -13.67
N VAL A 268 7.08 -1.05 -14.51
CA VAL A 268 7.15 0.34 -14.04
C VAL A 268 5.90 0.73 -13.24
N ALA A 269 4.71 0.38 -13.72
CA ALA A 269 3.45 0.68 -13.05
C ALA A 269 3.34 -0.02 -11.68
N MET A 270 3.77 -1.29 -11.59
CA MET A 270 3.79 -2.02 -10.32
C MET A 270 4.77 -1.40 -9.32
N ILE A 271 6.00 -1.09 -9.74
CA ILE A 271 7.00 -0.44 -8.87
C ILE A 271 6.53 0.96 -8.46
N ALA A 272 5.99 1.75 -9.40
CA ALA A 272 5.45 3.07 -9.10
C ALA A 272 4.33 3.00 -8.07
N THR A 273 3.40 2.05 -8.22
CA THR A 273 2.29 1.84 -7.29
C THR A 273 2.78 1.40 -5.91
N ALA A 274 3.81 0.57 -5.84
CA ALA A 274 4.41 0.13 -4.58
C ALA A 274 4.97 1.31 -3.76
N PHE A 275 5.61 2.29 -4.41
CA PHE A 275 6.16 3.48 -3.74
C PHE A 275 5.12 4.59 -3.49
N VAL A 276 3.84 4.42 -3.83
CA VAL A 276 2.84 5.48 -3.67
C VAL A 276 2.44 5.69 -2.21
N ALA A 277 3.08 6.69 -1.58
CA ALA A 277 2.73 7.21 -0.26
C ALA A 277 2.49 8.73 -0.27
N HIS A 278 2.56 9.38 -1.43
CA HIS A 278 2.65 10.83 -1.62
C HIS A 278 1.48 11.61 -1.01
N TYR A 279 0.28 11.01 -0.99
CA TYR A 279 -0.91 11.60 -0.36
C TYR A 279 -0.75 11.84 1.15
N SER A 280 0.18 11.15 1.80
CA SER A 280 0.47 11.28 3.23
C SER A 280 1.63 12.23 3.55
N ALA A 281 2.33 12.76 2.53
CA ALA A 281 3.54 13.55 2.71
C ALA A 281 3.33 14.80 3.58
N SER A 282 2.23 15.51 3.36
CA SER A 282 1.87 16.69 4.17
C SER A 282 1.64 16.32 5.64
N ARG A 283 1.01 15.17 5.91
CA ARG A 283 0.79 14.70 7.27
C ARG A 283 2.12 14.45 7.98
N PHE A 284 3.07 13.75 7.36
CA PHE A 284 4.39 13.51 7.93
C PHE A 284 5.17 14.81 8.18
N TRP A 285 4.96 15.84 7.33
CA TRP A 285 5.51 17.16 7.58
C TRP A 285 4.91 17.82 8.82
N VAL A 286 3.58 17.77 8.98
CA VAL A 286 2.88 18.38 10.12
C VAL A 286 3.17 17.67 11.43
N ASP A 287 3.19 16.33 11.42
CA ASP A 287 3.37 15.52 12.63
C ASP A 287 4.81 15.55 13.17
N LEU A 288 5.80 16.01 12.38
CA LEU A 288 7.21 16.02 12.77
C LEU A 288 7.50 17.09 13.84
N LYS A 289 8.08 16.67 14.98
CA LYS A 289 8.52 17.55 16.06
C LYS A 289 9.68 18.43 15.61
N GLN A 290 9.62 19.72 15.96
CA GLN A 290 10.61 20.72 15.54
C GLN A 290 10.90 20.58 14.03
N ARG A 291 9.86 20.66 13.21
CA ARG A 291 9.91 20.38 11.78
C ARG A 291 10.92 21.23 11.03
N THR A 292 11.95 20.59 10.51
CA THR A 292 12.94 21.20 9.62
C THR A 292 13.04 20.37 8.33
N THR A 293 13.40 21.04 7.23
CA THR A 293 13.58 20.33 5.95
C THR A 293 14.63 19.22 6.05
N ALA A 294 15.69 19.44 6.84
CA ALA A 294 16.74 18.44 7.03
C ALA A 294 16.20 17.18 7.74
N LYS A 295 15.47 17.34 8.86
CA LYS A 295 14.85 16.22 9.57
C LYS A 295 13.85 15.49 8.68
N TYR A 296 13.01 16.22 7.95
CA TYR A 296 12.03 15.65 7.05
C TYR A 296 12.70 14.83 5.91
N ASN A 297 13.73 15.39 5.27
CA ASN A 297 14.48 14.70 4.24
C ASN A 297 15.16 13.43 4.79
N LYS A 298 15.70 13.49 6.03
CA LYS A 298 16.25 12.28 6.68
C LYS A 298 15.17 11.20 6.85
N VAL A 299 13.97 11.57 7.30
CA VAL A 299 12.84 10.63 7.42
C VAL A 299 12.52 10.00 6.07
N VAL A 300 12.39 10.82 5.02
CA VAL A 300 12.07 10.36 3.67
C VAL A 300 13.16 9.44 3.13
N THR A 301 14.41 9.87 3.15
CA THR A 301 15.53 9.09 2.60
C THR A 301 15.64 7.72 3.27
N VAL A 302 15.63 7.68 4.61
CA VAL A 302 15.77 6.40 5.32
C VAL A 302 14.57 5.48 5.09
N ALA A 303 13.35 6.00 5.14
CA ALA A 303 12.15 5.19 4.95
C ALA A 303 12.05 4.64 3.51
N PHE A 304 12.32 5.46 2.49
CA PHE A 304 12.29 5.00 1.09
C PHE A 304 13.43 4.02 0.79
N SER A 305 14.64 4.24 1.32
CA SER A 305 15.78 3.31 1.15
C SER A 305 15.48 1.95 1.79
N PHE A 306 14.93 1.95 3.00
CA PHE A 306 14.53 0.72 3.67
C PHE A 306 13.43 -0.02 2.88
N SER A 307 12.42 0.71 2.40
CA SER A 307 11.36 0.12 1.59
C SER A 307 11.88 -0.43 0.27
N ALA A 308 12.80 0.29 -0.40
CA ALA A 308 13.42 -0.19 -1.63
C ALA A 308 14.22 -1.49 -1.42
N LEU A 309 14.92 -1.60 -0.27
CA LEU A 309 15.63 -2.83 0.11
C LEU A 309 14.64 -4.00 0.28
N MET A 310 13.54 -3.79 1.02
CA MET A 310 12.53 -4.82 1.21
C MET A 310 11.87 -5.24 -0.10
N TYR A 311 11.58 -4.27 -0.96
CA TYR A 311 11.05 -4.52 -2.30
C TYR A 311 12.03 -5.34 -3.16
N GLY A 312 13.32 -5.01 -3.12
CA GLY A 312 14.37 -5.77 -3.79
C GLY A 312 14.41 -7.23 -3.31
N ILE A 313 14.40 -7.46 -2.01
CA ILE A 313 14.44 -8.82 -1.43
C ILE A 313 13.25 -9.66 -1.92
N ILE A 314 12.03 -9.15 -1.78
CA ILE A 314 10.81 -9.89 -2.16
C ILE A 314 10.76 -10.09 -3.68
N MET A 315 11.07 -9.04 -4.43
CA MET A 315 11.05 -9.05 -5.89
C MET A 315 12.03 -10.07 -6.46
N TYR A 316 13.26 -10.09 -5.95
CA TYR A 316 14.30 -11.01 -6.43
C TYR A 316 14.07 -12.43 -5.98
N ALA A 317 13.91 -12.63 -4.67
CA ALA A 317 13.75 -13.98 -4.14
C ALA A 317 12.48 -14.64 -4.71
N GLY A 318 11.37 -13.89 -4.84
CA GLY A 318 10.14 -14.42 -5.45
C GLY A 318 10.32 -14.77 -6.93
N PHE A 319 10.90 -13.84 -7.72
CA PHE A 319 11.14 -14.11 -9.14
C PHE A 319 12.17 -15.22 -9.37
N LEU A 320 13.26 -15.24 -8.61
CA LEU A 320 14.29 -16.29 -8.74
C LEU A 320 13.79 -17.66 -8.28
N THR A 321 12.72 -17.73 -7.49
CA THR A 321 12.09 -19.00 -7.11
C THR A 321 11.17 -19.50 -8.21
N PHE A 322 10.32 -18.68 -8.82
CA PHE A 322 9.25 -19.12 -9.73
C PHE A 322 9.40 -18.66 -11.17
N GLY A 323 10.28 -17.69 -11.45
CA GLY A 323 10.52 -17.18 -12.80
C GLY A 323 9.28 -16.59 -13.44
N GLY A 324 9.04 -16.94 -14.71
CA GLY A 324 7.91 -16.49 -15.51
C GLY A 324 6.53 -16.90 -14.98
N ASN A 325 6.47 -17.91 -14.10
CA ASN A 325 5.25 -18.37 -13.46
C ASN A 325 4.93 -17.67 -12.13
N SER A 326 5.64 -16.58 -11.79
CA SER A 326 5.34 -15.75 -10.63
C SER A 326 3.95 -15.13 -10.75
N LEU A 327 3.04 -15.47 -9.83
CA LEU A 327 1.67 -14.96 -9.81
C LEU A 327 1.59 -13.52 -9.30
N GLY A 328 0.49 -12.83 -9.60
CA GLY A 328 0.21 -11.46 -9.15
C GLY A 328 0.20 -11.27 -7.64
N PHE A 329 -0.01 -12.34 -6.88
CA PHE A 329 0.21 -12.42 -5.44
C PHE A 329 1.12 -13.62 -5.19
N ILE A 330 2.41 -13.36 -4.97
CA ILE A 330 3.46 -14.39 -4.98
C ILE A 330 3.23 -15.51 -3.95
N LEU A 331 2.53 -15.24 -2.85
CA LEU A 331 2.24 -16.26 -1.85
C LEU A 331 1.36 -17.38 -2.39
N ASN A 332 0.58 -17.12 -3.43
CA ASN A 332 -0.23 -18.15 -4.10
C ASN A 332 0.59 -19.16 -4.90
N ASN A 333 1.87 -18.90 -5.13
CA ASN A 333 2.78 -19.88 -5.75
C ASN A 333 3.25 -20.96 -4.77
N TYR A 334 3.23 -20.68 -3.48
CA TYR A 334 3.75 -21.57 -2.45
C TYR A 334 2.75 -22.67 -2.11
N SER A 335 3.27 -23.82 -1.66
CA SER A 335 2.44 -24.96 -1.26
C SER A 335 1.69 -24.69 0.04
N SER A 336 0.45 -25.13 0.13
CA SER A 336 -0.33 -25.15 1.38
C SER A 336 0.26 -26.09 2.44
N ASN A 337 1.11 -27.06 2.04
CA ASN A 337 1.82 -27.95 2.95
C ASN A 337 3.05 -27.29 3.58
N ASP A 338 3.47 -26.13 3.06
CA ASP A 338 4.55 -25.34 3.64
C ASP A 338 4.00 -24.50 4.80
N VAL A 339 4.29 -24.92 6.02
CA VAL A 339 3.84 -24.23 7.25
C VAL A 339 4.28 -22.76 7.26
N LEU A 340 5.50 -22.45 6.78
CA LEU A 340 5.97 -21.07 6.74
C LEU A 340 5.17 -20.22 5.72
N ALA A 341 4.76 -20.80 4.59
CA ALA A 341 3.92 -20.14 3.62
C ALA A 341 2.49 -19.91 4.13
N THR A 342 1.97 -20.88 4.89
CA THR A 342 0.61 -20.77 5.47
C THR A 342 0.50 -19.69 6.53
N ILE A 343 1.61 -19.38 7.23
CA ILE A 343 1.68 -18.30 8.22
C ILE A 343 1.90 -16.93 7.53
N ALA A 344 2.49 -16.92 6.33
CA ALA A 344 2.79 -15.71 5.58
C ALA A 344 1.54 -15.07 4.96
#